data_02abb2fb257cf2a5ac67c73a6df61fa0
#
_entry.id   02abb2fb257cf2a5ac67c73a6df61fa0
#
_cell.length_a   1.000
_cell.length_b   1.000
_cell.length_c   1.000
_cell.angle_alpha   90.00
_cell.angle_beta   90.00
_cell.angle_gamma   90.00
#
_symmetry.space_group_name_H-M   'P 1'
#
loop_
_entity.id
_entity.type
_entity.pdbx_description
1 polymer ?
#
loop_
_entity_poly.entity_id
_entity_poly.type
_entity_poly.pdbx_seq_one_letter_code
_entity_poly.pdbx_strand_id
1 'polypeptide(L)'
;MAVVSGKLPSPKGEIDAPLKLAADGIHRIVAADGQTAVTKYRVLKEKTNTLVDVQLLTGRTHQIRVHFASLGHPLIGDHLYGQPDARIPYQALQATRLNFTDPFSEKRITAELPVPALFNQLLTEAPQIEPTI
;
A
#
# COMPACT_ATOMS: atom_id res chain seq x y z
N MET A 1 1.32 6.90 1.62
CA MET A 1 2.43 6.01 1.98
C MET A 1 1.94 4.66 2.47
N ALA A 2 2.74 3.65 2.30
CA ALA A 2 2.41 2.30 2.71
C ALA A 2 3.65 1.59 3.27
N VAL A 3 3.42 0.56 4.09
CA VAL A 3 4.47 -0.38 4.48
C VAL A 3 4.14 -1.73 3.87
N VAL A 4 5.03 -2.23 3.04
CA VAL A 4 4.89 -3.51 2.36
C VAL A 4 5.85 -4.55 2.93
N SER A 5 5.48 -5.82 2.85
CA SER A 5 6.33 -6.91 3.35
C SER A 5 7.54 -7.13 2.45
N GLY A 6 8.68 -7.38 3.09
CA GLY A 6 9.92 -7.69 2.38
C GLY A 6 10.55 -6.50 1.68
N LYS A 7 11.51 -6.81 0.82
CA LYS A 7 12.28 -5.83 0.04
C LYS A 7 11.81 -5.82 -1.40
N LEU A 8 11.55 -4.64 -1.94
CA LEU A 8 11.16 -4.49 -3.33
C LEU A 8 12.38 -4.65 -4.26
N PRO A 9 12.16 -5.10 -5.51
CA PRO A 9 13.27 -5.38 -6.44
C PRO A 9 13.99 -4.13 -6.94
N SER A 10 13.37 -2.95 -6.78
CA SER A 10 13.90 -1.69 -7.29
C SER A 10 13.56 -0.54 -6.34
N PRO A 11 14.42 0.50 -6.22
CA PRO A 11 14.14 1.65 -5.36
C PRO A 11 12.97 2.50 -5.84
N LYS A 12 12.56 2.35 -7.09
CA LYS A 12 11.35 2.95 -7.65
C LYS A 12 10.82 2.07 -8.76
N GLY A 13 9.52 2.13 -8.99
CA GLY A 13 8.90 1.31 -10.03
C GLY A 13 7.49 1.74 -10.36
N GLU A 14 6.97 1.09 -11.39
CA GLU A 14 5.61 1.26 -11.85
C GLU A 14 4.97 -0.12 -11.97
N ILE A 15 3.80 -0.28 -11.35
CA ILE A 15 3.00 -1.49 -11.46
C ILE A 15 1.86 -1.19 -12.41
N ASP A 16 1.98 -1.66 -13.63
CA ASP A 16 0.96 -1.52 -14.68
C ASP A 16 0.33 -2.89 -14.90
N ALA A 17 -0.75 -3.14 -14.18
CA ALA A 17 -1.43 -4.44 -14.19
C ALA A 17 -2.95 -4.23 -14.09
N PRO A 18 -3.73 -4.66 -15.11
CA PRO A 18 -5.18 -4.50 -15.11
C PRO A 18 -5.83 -5.28 -13.97
N LEU A 19 -6.89 -4.72 -13.42
CA LEU A 19 -7.60 -5.29 -12.28
C LEU A 19 -9.07 -5.56 -12.59
N LYS A 20 -9.58 -6.67 -12.09
CA LYS A 20 -11.01 -6.98 -12.14
C LYS A 20 -11.48 -7.63 -10.84
N LEU A 21 -12.79 -7.67 -10.64
CA LEU A 21 -13.41 -8.38 -9.55
C LEU A 21 -13.25 -9.89 -9.77
N ALA A 22 -12.79 -10.59 -8.73
CA ALA A 22 -12.69 -12.05 -8.76
C ALA A 22 -14.07 -12.71 -8.72
N ALA A 23 -14.12 -14.00 -9.01
CA ALA A 23 -15.35 -14.78 -9.01
C ALA A 23 -16.05 -14.84 -7.63
N ASP A 24 -15.30 -14.63 -6.54
CA ASP A 24 -15.84 -14.59 -5.17
C ASP A 24 -16.65 -13.31 -4.86
N GLY A 25 -16.58 -12.29 -5.74
CA GLY A 25 -17.28 -11.02 -5.55
C GLY A 25 -16.66 -10.12 -4.47
N ILE A 26 -15.49 -10.47 -3.92
CA ILE A 26 -14.84 -9.77 -2.80
C ILE A 26 -13.47 -9.27 -3.19
N HIS A 27 -12.58 -10.17 -3.65
CA HIS A 27 -11.22 -9.84 -4.02
C HIS A 27 -11.15 -9.20 -5.40
N ARG A 28 -10.16 -8.34 -5.58
CA ARG A 28 -9.71 -7.89 -6.91
C ARG A 28 -8.51 -8.74 -7.31
N ILE A 29 -8.36 -8.99 -8.61
CA ILE A 29 -7.26 -9.77 -9.15
C ILE A 29 -6.66 -9.07 -10.37
N VAL A 30 -5.39 -9.35 -10.63
CA VAL A 30 -4.73 -8.96 -11.88
C VAL A 30 -5.22 -9.89 -12.98
N ALA A 31 -5.74 -9.30 -14.07
CA ALA A 31 -6.23 -10.07 -15.22
C ALA A 31 -6.15 -9.23 -16.49
N ALA A 32 -5.77 -9.86 -17.59
CA ALA A 32 -5.60 -9.18 -18.87
C ALA A 32 -6.88 -8.50 -19.38
N ASP A 33 -8.05 -8.99 -19.01
CA ASP A 33 -9.35 -8.43 -19.36
C ASP A 33 -9.88 -7.44 -18.29
N GLY A 34 -9.06 -7.07 -17.32
CA GLY A 34 -9.42 -6.10 -16.28
C GLY A 34 -9.35 -4.66 -16.76
N GLN A 35 -9.70 -3.75 -15.83
CA GLN A 35 -9.58 -2.32 -16.05
C GLN A 35 -8.13 -1.88 -15.87
N THR A 36 -7.65 -1.00 -16.74
CA THR A 36 -6.32 -0.41 -16.64
C THR A 36 -6.09 0.15 -15.24
N ALA A 37 -4.99 -0.25 -14.63
CA ALA A 37 -4.60 0.20 -13.30
C ALA A 37 -3.09 0.38 -13.22
N VAL A 38 -2.65 1.57 -12.82
CA VAL A 38 -1.23 1.93 -12.76
C VAL A 38 -0.91 2.57 -11.42
N THR A 39 0.06 1.99 -10.74
CA THR A 39 0.59 2.45 -9.46
C THR A 39 2.08 2.72 -9.58
N LYS A 40 2.53 3.92 -9.21
CA LYS A 40 3.96 4.23 -9.11
C LYS A 40 4.39 4.20 -7.65
N TYR A 41 5.61 3.75 -7.41
CA TYR A 41 6.16 3.76 -6.05
C TYR A 41 7.62 4.20 -6.02
N ARG A 42 8.03 4.69 -4.86
CA ARG A 42 9.42 5.00 -4.54
C ARG A 42 9.70 4.54 -3.11
N VAL A 43 10.78 3.79 -2.95
CA VAL A 43 11.23 3.33 -1.64
C VAL A 43 11.77 4.51 -0.84
N LEU A 44 11.26 4.71 0.37
CA LEU A 44 11.71 5.75 1.28
C LEU A 44 12.64 5.18 2.36
N LYS A 45 12.35 3.99 2.85
CA LYS A 45 13.13 3.32 3.88
C LYS A 45 12.95 1.81 3.74
N GLU A 46 14.05 1.08 3.81
CA GLU A 46 14.05 -0.37 3.65
C GLU A 46 14.74 -1.02 4.84
N LYS A 47 14.04 -1.97 5.46
CA LYS A 47 14.56 -2.88 6.49
C LYS A 47 14.03 -4.27 6.13
N THR A 48 13.56 -5.06 7.11
CA THR A 48 12.86 -6.32 6.82
C THR A 48 11.63 -6.07 5.95
N ASN A 49 10.89 -5.00 6.23
CA ASN A 49 9.79 -4.49 5.42
C ASN A 49 10.18 -3.12 4.85
N THR A 50 9.37 -2.61 3.94
CA THR A 50 9.71 -1.42 3.16
C THR A 50 8.65 -0.34 3.28
N LEU A 51 9.06 0.88 3.61
CA LEU A 51 8.21 2.07 3.54
C LEU A 51 8.29 2.65 2.13
N VAL A 52 7.15 2.79 1.48
CA VAL A 52 7.05 3.33 0.12
C VAL A 52 6.16 4.57 0.05
N ASP A 53 6.56 5.50 -0.78
CA ASP A 53 5.71 6.57 -1.27
C ASP A 53 4.99 6.06 -2.52
N VAL A 54 3.68 6.19 -2.56
CA VAL A 54 2.84 5.63 -3.62
C VAL A 54 2.09 6.74 -4.33
N GLN A 55 2.15 6.74 -5.65
CA GLN A 55 1.39 7.63 -6.51
C GLN A 55 0.45 6.84 -7.40
N LEU A 56 -0.82 7.16 -7.34
CA LEU A 56 -1.84 6.52 -8.19
C LEU A 56 -2.03 7.33 -9.47
N LEU A 57 -1.90 6.67 -10.63
CA LEU A 57 -2.33 7.21 -11.92
C LEU A 57 -3.78 6.83 -12.22
N THR A 58 -4.28 5.79 -11.58
CA THR A 58 -5.67 5.34 -11.61
C THR A 58 -6.11 5.03 -10.17
N GLY A 59 -7.40 4.94 -9.92
CA GLY A 59 -7.93 4.72 -8.57
C GLY A 59 -8.92 3.55 -8.52
N ARG A 60 -8.52 2.36 -8.95
CA ARG A 60 -9.39 1.18 -8.88
C ARG A 60 -9.50 0.68 -7.45
N THR A 61 -10.62 0.01 -7.15
CA THR A 61 -10.87 -0.57 -5.82
C THR A 61 -9.72 -1.48 -5.40
N HIS A 62 -9.21 -1.27 -4.19
CA HIS A 62 -8.09 -2.02 -3.60
C HIS A 62 -6.80 -2.00 -4.44
N GLN A 63 -6.64 -1.04 -5.34
CA GLN A 63 -5.55 -1.06 -6.33
C GLN A 63 -4.16 -1.21 -5.71
N ILE A 64 -3.80 -0.38 -4.72
CA ILE A 64 -2.48 -0.46 -4.07
C ILE A 64 -2.29 -1.82 -3.39
N ARG A 65 -3.31 -2.30 -2.70
CA ARG A 65 -3.28 -3.57 -1.97
C ARG A 65 -3.05 -4.74 -2.91
N VAL A 66 -3.81 -4.80 -4.01
CA VAL A 66 -3.71 -5.88 -5.01
C VAL A 66 -2.40 -5.82 -5.76
N HIS A 67 -1.99 -4.63 -6.19
CA HIS A 67 -0.74 -4.46 -6.95
C HIS A 67 0.47 -4.95 -6.17
N PHE A 68 0.63 -4.51 -4.91
CA PHE A 68 1.75 -4.97 -4.11
C PHE A 68 1.67 -6.46 -3.73
N ALA A 69 0.47 -6.97 -3.47
CA ALA A 69 0.29 -8.40 -3.23
C ALA A 69 0.66 -9.24 -4.46
N SER A 70 0.33 -8.75 -5.67
CA SER A 70 0.68 -9.44 -6.93
C SER A 70 2.18 -9.54 -7.17
N LEU A 71 2.96 -8.62 -6.60
CA LEU A 71 4.43 -8.67 -6.63
C LEU A 71 5.02 -9.59 -5.55
N GLY A 72 4.20 -10.15 -4.68
CA GLY A 72 4.67 -10.93 -3.53
C GLY A 72 5.02 -10.07 -2.32
N HIS A 73 4.61 -8.81 -2.29
CA HIS A 73 4.90 -7.84 -1.23
C HIS A 73 3.61 -7.17 -0.72
N PRO A 74 2.66 -7.92 -0.14
CA PRO A 74 1.43 -7.33 0.36
C PRO A 74 1.71 -6.31 1.46
N LEU A 75 0.78 -5.38 1.67
CA LEU A 75 0.87 -4.42 2.76
C LEU A 75 0.81 -5.13 4.11
N ILE A 76 1.59 -4.66 5.07
CA ILE A 76 1.56 -5.17 6.44
C ILE A 76 0.15 -4.96 7.01
N GLY A 77 -0.40 -6.02 7.63
CA GLY A 77 -1.72 -5.96 8.25
C GLY A 77 -2.90 -6.09 7.28
N ASP A 78 -2.66 -6.35 6.01
CA ASP A 78 -3.73 -6.51 5.03
C ASP A 78 -4.41 -7.88 5.19
N HIS A 79 -5.63 -7.87 5.71
CA HIS A 79 -6.40 -9.08 6.00
C HIS A 79 -6.93 -9.79 4.75
N LEU A 80 -7.08 -9.10 3.62
CA LEU A 80 -7.60 -9.67 2.38
C LEU A 80 -6.51 -10.20 1.46
N TYR A 81 -5.39 -9.49 1.33
CA TYR A 81 -4.35 -9.78 0.35
C TYR A 81 -3.02 -10.17 0.98
N GLY A 82 -2.90 -10.09 2.27
CA GLY A 82 -1.68 -10.39 3.03
C GLY A 82 -1.97 -11.14 4.32
N GLN A 83 -1.24 -10.80 5.36
CA GLN A 83 -1.35 -11.41 6.67
C GLN A 83 -1.69 -10.35 7.72
N PRO A 84 -2.50 -10.68 8.72
CA PRO A 84 -2.72 -9.79 9.85
C PRO A 84 -1.43 -9.54 10.62
N ASP A 85 -1.31 -8.36 11.22
CA ASP A 85 -0.21 -8.01 12.12
C ASP A 85 -0.80 -7.41 13.39
N ALA A 86 -0.39 -7.92 14.54
CA ALA A 86 -0.94 -7.51 15.83
C ALA A 86 -0.69 -6.02 16.14
N ARG A 87 0.27 -5.39 15.49
CA ARG A 87 0.63 -3.99 15.68
C ARG A 87 -0.31 -3.01 14.98
N ILE A 88 -1.09 -3.49 14.01
CA ILE A 88 -2.00 -2.66 13.22
C ILE A 88 -3.27 -3.44 12.89
N PRO A 89 -4.47 -2.87 13.08
CA PRO A 89 -5.73 -3.60 12.87
C PRO A 89 -6.16 -3.73 11.41
N TYR A 90 -5.50 -3.03 10.49
CA TYR A 90 -5.81 -3.03 9.06
C TYR A 90 -4.54 -2.80 8.24
N GLN A 91 -4.65 -2.72 6.94
CA GLN A 91 -3.52 -2.52 6.04
C GLN A 91 -2.76 -1.21 6.33
N ALA A 92 -1.43 -1.28 6.30
CA ALA A 92 -0.55 -0.13 6.53
C ALA A 92 -0.52 0.79 5.31
N LEU A 93 -1.57 1.60 5.18
CA LEU A 93 -1.77 2.52 4.07
C LEU A 93 -2.38 3.82 4.60
N GLN A 94 -1.73 4.95 4.31
CA GLN A 94 -2.17 6.27 4.75
C GLN A 94 -1.96 7.29 3.65
N ALA A 95 -2.99 8.05 3.32
CA ALA A 95 -2.84 9.22 2.48
C ALA A 95 -2.01 10.27 3.24
N THR A 96 -0.90 10.69 2.65
CA THR A 96 0.02 11.68 3.26
C THR A 96 0.08 12.98 2.48
N ARG A 97 -0.39 12.98 1.24
CA ARG A 97 -0.48 14.19 0.41
C ARG A 97 -1.83 14.25 -0.27
N LEU A 98 -2.45 15.40 -0.21
CA LEU A 98 -3.72 15.70 -0.87
C LEU A 98 -3.54 16.95 -1.72
N ASN A 99 -3.88 16.84 -3.00
CA ASN A 99 -3.96 17.97 -3.91
C ASN A 99 -5.40 18.11 -4.40
N PHE A 100 -5.99 19.26 -4.19
CA PHE A 100 -7.34 19.52 -4.69
C PHE A 100 -7.51 21.00 -5.03
N THR A 101 -8.47 21.29 -5.88
CA THR A 101 -8.84 22.65 -6.21
C THR A 101 -10.03 23.06 -5.35
N ASP A 102 -9.87 24.16 -4.60
CA ASP A 102 -10.98 24.72 -3.82
C ASP A 102 -12.07 25.20 -4.79
N PRO A 103 -13.28 24.67 -4.71
CA PRO A 103 -14.36 25.04 -5.62
C PRO A 103 -14.84 26.50 -5.45
N PHE A 104 -14.54 27.13 -4.33
CA PHE A 104 -14.94 28.52 -4.05
C PHE A 104 -13.90 29.55 -4.48
N SER A 105 -12.63 29.28 -4.27
CA SER A 105 -11.55 30.22 -4.60
C SER A 105 -10.80 29.88 -5.90
N GLU A 106 -11.07 28.72 -6.50
CA GLU A 106 -10.37 28.16 -7.65
C GLU A 106 -8.85 27.97 -7.41
N LYS A 107 -8.40 28.11 -6.16
CA LYS A 107 -7.01 27.90 -5.80
C LYS A 107 -6.73 26.41 -5.61
N ARG A 108 -5.53 26.00 -6.05
CA ARG A 108 -5.04 24.66 -5.78
C ARG A 108 -4.51 24.59 -4.35
N ILE A 109 -5.05 23.64 -3.58
CA ILE A 109 -4.65 23.41 -2.20
C ILE A 109 -3.85 22.12 -2.14
N THR A 110 -2.67 22.19 -1.51
CA THR A 110 -1.83 21.02 -1.21
C THR A 110 -1.73 20.87 0.29
N ALA A 111 -2.10 19.71 0.79
CA ALA A 111 -1.96 19.35 2.20
C ALA A 111 -1.03 18.16 2.34
N GLU A 112 -0.07 18.24 3.26
CA GLU A 112 0.80 17.13 3.64
C GLU A 112 0.48 16.69 5.07
N LEU A 113 0.38 15.38 5.26
CA LEU A 113 0.18 14.76 6.58
C LEU A 113 1.45 14.02 6.96
N PRO A 114 1.81 14.02 8.26
CA PRO A 114 2.98 13.28 8.71
C PRO A 114 2.78 11.78 8.53
N VAL A 115 3.88 11.08 8.29
CA VAL A 115 3.90 9.61 8.28
C VAL A 115 3.56 9.12 9.68
N PRO A 116 2.59 8.21 9.86
CA PRO A 116 2.31 7.65 11.18
C PRO A 116 3.56 7.04 11.81
N ALA A 117 3.83 7.37 13.08
CA ALA A 117 4.99 6.85 13.80
C ALA A 117 4.99 5.31 13.84
N LEU A 118 3.82 4.69 13.86
CA LEU A 118 3.65 3.24 13.81
C LEU A 118 4.31 2.63 12.58
N PHE A 119 4.31 3.32 11.42
CA PHE A 119 4.89 2.79 10.18
C PHE A 119 6.38 2.50 10.33
N ASN A 120 7.12 3.29 11.10
CA ASN A 120 8.53 3.01 11.39
C ASN A 120 8.69 1.71 12.19
N GLN A 121 7.78 1.39 13.08
CA GLN A 121 7.80 0.15 13.86
C GLN A 121 7.50 -1.07 12.99
N LEU A 122 6.69 -0.92 11.95
CA LEU A 122 6.33 -1.99 11.03
C LEU A 122 7.45 -2.39 10.07
N LEU A 123 8.53 -1.62 9.99
CA LEU A 123 9.66 -1.91 9.10
C LEU A 123 10.48 -3.11 9.57
N THR A 124 10.38 -3.50 10.82
CA THR A 124 10.98 -4.71 11.36
C THR A 124 9.90 -5.75 11.65
N GLU A 125 10.29 -7.00 11.83
CA GLU A 125 9.36 -8.05 12.20
C GLU A 125 8.75 -7.78 13.59
N ALA A 126 7.51 -8.27 13.79
CA ALA A 126 6.90 -8.22 15.09
C ALA A 126 7.75 -9.01 16.09
N PRO A 127 7.89 -8.52 17.34
CA PRO A 127 8.60 -9.27 18.37
C PRO A 127 7.96 -10.65 18.54
N GLN A 128 8.77 -11.70 18.50
CA GLN A 128 8.32 -13.04 18.81
C GLN A 128 8.27 -13.18 20.34
N ILE A 129 7.09 -13.52 20.83
CA ILE A 129 6.92 -13.84 22.24
C ILE A 129 7.07 -15.35 22.39
N GLU A 130 8.17 -15.78 22.99
CA GLU A 130 8.33 -17.18 23.34
C GLU A 130 7.47 -17.50 24.57
N PRO A 131 6.66 -18.59 24.51
CA PRO A 131 5.90 -18.99 25.69
C PRO A 131 6.85 -19.37 26.82
N THR A 132 6.69 -18.73 27.95
CA THR A 132 7.39 -19.08 29.19
C THR A 132 6.55 -20.10 29.96
N ILE A 133 7.16 -21.19 30.29
CA ILE A 133 6.52 -22.22 31.13
C ILE A 133 6.78 -21.89 32.59
#